data_a8203f81c2d53151894ec6549b669f53
#
_entry.id   a8203f81c2d53151894ec6549b669f53
#
_cell.length_a   1.000
_cell.length_b   1.000
_cell.length_c   1.000
_cell.angle_alpha   90.00
_cell.angle_beta   90.00
_cell.angle_gamma   90.00
#
_symmetry.space_group_name_H-M   'P 1'
#
loop_
_entity.id
_entity.type
_entity.pdbx_description
1 polymer ?
#
loop_
_entity_poly.entity_id
_entity_poly.type
_entity_poly.pdbx_seq_one_letter_code
_entity_poly.pdbx_strand_id
1 'polypeptide(L)'
;GRRYDQCAVLVRASWQMRAFEERFIVTGTPYRVIGGPRFFERAEIRDAMAYLRLIRSEADDLAFERVVNQPKRGVGDTTVQKLHVVARSMNTYLTRAAEIEIRSENIKGPGRTGVRRFILDMERWRAQAGTTEHPRLLEIILEESGYTDMLQADKSPQSQTRLDNLKELVRAMGAFDTLNAFL
;
A
#
# COMPACT_ATOMS: atom_id res chain seq x y z
N GLY A 1 28.88 -30.09 -0.58
CA GLY A 1 28.07 -29.10 0.13
C GLY A 1 26.68 -29.67 0.41
N ARG A 2 25.94 -29.11 1.36
CA ARG A 2 24.55 -29.48 1.63
C ARG A 2 23.65 -28.93 0.53
N ARG A 3 22.59 -29.64 0.21
CA ARG A 3 21.56 -29.14 -0.74
C ARG A 3 20.69 -28.08 -0.08
N TYR A 4 20.11 -27.17 -0.85
CA TYR A 4 19.25 -26.11 -0.31
C TYR A 4 18.00 -26.63 0.40
N ASP A 5 17.44 -27.75 -0.07
CA ASP A 5 16.29 -28.43 0.55
C ASP A 5 16.59 -29.06 1.93
N GLN A 6 17.85 -29.10 2.32
CA GLN A 6 18.33 -29.58 3.63
C GLN A 6 18.68 -28.43 4.58
N CYS A 7 18.44 -27.16 4.16
CA CYS A 7 18.75 -25.97 4.94
C CYS A 7 17.46 -25.26 5.36
N ALA A 8 17.48 -24.72 6.57
CA ALA A 8 16.39 -23.88 7.07
C ALA A 8 16.96 -22.66 7.80
N VAL A 9 16.28 -21.53 7.63
CA VAL A 9 16.54 -20.30 8.39
C VAL A 9 15.38 -20.10 9.35
N LEU A 10 15.69 -20.07 10.65
CA LEU A 10 14.71 -19.81 11.70
C LEU A 10 14.76 -18.34 12.10
N VAL A 11 13.59 -17.69 12.11
CA VAL A 11 13.44 -16.29 12.54
C VAL A 11 12.46 -16.20 13.71
N ARG A 12 12.69 -15.26 14.61
CA ARG A 12 11.83 -15.03 15.78
C ARG A 12 10.61 -14.17 15.47
N ALA A 13 10.76 -13.28 14.49
CA ALA A 13 9.72 -12.34 14.11
C ALA A 13 9.62 -12.26 12.57
N SER A 14 8.41 -12.05 12.10
CA SER A 14 8.09 -12.09 10.68
C SER A 14 8.80 -11.00 9.85
N TRP A 15 9.08 -9.85 10.41
CA TRP A 15 9.80 -8.78 9.73
C TRP A 15 11.25 -9.14 9.42
N GLN A 16 11.85 -10.04 10.19
CA GLN A 16 13.22 -10.53 9.93
C GLN A 16 13.35 -11.35 8.64
N MET A 17 12.24 -11.88 8.12
CA MET A 17 12.25 -12.66 6.88
C MET A 17 12.62 -11.84 5.65
N ARG A 18 12.31 -10.54 5.63
CA ARG A 18 12.49 -9.68 4.46
C ARG A 18 13.91 -9.76 3.87
N ALA A 19 14.93 -9.56 4.70
CA ALA A 19 16.32 -9.56 4.24
C ALA A 19 16.75 -10.89 3.60
N PHE A 20 16.24 -12.01 4.13
CA PHE A 20 16.49 -13.33 3.56
C PHE A 20 15.74 -13.52 2.25
N GLU A 21 14.46 -13.13 2.19
CA GLU A 21 13.65 -13.26 0.98
C GLU A 21 14.22 -12.44 -0.17
N GLU A 22 14.58 -11.18 0.08
CA GLU A 22 15.25 -10.32 -0.91
C GLU A 22 16.54 -10.96 -1.43
N ARG A 23 17.37 -11.46 -0.53
CA ARG A 23 18.62 -12.10 -0.94
C ARG A 23 18.39 -13.37 -1.75
N PHE A 24 17.42 -14.19 -1.38
CA PHE A 24 17.06 -15.39 -2.14
C PHE A 24 16.52 -15.07 -3.52
N ILE A 25 15.72 -14.02 -3.64
CA ILE A 25 15.20 -13.53 -4.93
C ILE A 25 16.36 -13.07 -5.82
N VAL A 26 17.23 -12.21 -5.30
CA VAL A 26 18.38 -11.67 -6.05
C VAL A 26 19.35 -12.77 -6.51
N THR A 27 19.56 -13.79 -5.67
CA THR A 27 20.47 -14.91 -6.00
C THR A 27 19.80 -16.04 -6.77
N GLY A 28 18.49 -15.96 -7.06
CA GLY A 28 17.73 -17.04 -7.67
C GLY A 28 17.64 -18.30 -6.81
N THR A 29 17.85 -18.18 -5.50
CA THR A 29 17.82 -19.33 -4.59
C THR A 29 16.38 -19.74 -4.29
N PRO A 30 15.93 -20.96 -4.63
CA PRO A 30 14.57 -21.41 -4.35
C PRO A 30 14.35 -21.52 -2.83
N TYR A 31 13.23 -20.97 -2.36
CA TYR A 31 12.86 -21.03 -0.94
C TYR A 31 11.34 -21.14 -0.75
N ARG A 32 10.94 -21.58 0.45
CA ARG A 32 9.55 -21.62 0.90
C ARG A 32 9.43 -21.05 2.29
N VAL A 33 8.50 -20.12 2.50
CA VAL A 33 8.12 -19.63 3.83
C VAL A 33 7.15 -20.63 4.47
N ILE A 34 7.45 -21.01 5.71
CA ILE A 34 6.61 -21.89 6.52
C ILE A 34 6.05 -21.07 7.69
N GLY A 35 4.75 -21.10 7.88
CA GLY A 35 4.08 -20.43 9.00
C GLY A 35 3.46 -19.06 8.67
N GLY A 36 3.43 -18.66 7.38
CA GLY A 36 2.74 -17.42 6.98
C GLY A 36 3.05 -16.96 5.56
N PRO A 37 2.44 -15.88 5.10
CA PRO A 37 2.72 -15.29 3.78
C PRO A 37 4.13 -14.68 3.76
N ARG A 38 4.69 -14.60 2.55
CA ARG A 38 5.95 -13.85 2.30
C ARG A 38 5.79 -12.40 2.74
N PHE A 39 6.91 -11.74 3.04
CA PHE A 39 6.88 -10.37 3.54
C PHE A 39 6.05 -9.44 2.63
N PHE A 40 6.32 -9.42 1.32
CA PHE A 40 5.62 -8.57 0.36
C PHE A 40 4.18 -9.02 0.02
N GLU A 41 3.76 -10.20 0.45
CA GLU A 41 2.39 -10.71 0.29
C GLU A 41 1.47 -10.32 1.46
N ARG A 42 2.00 -9.79 2.55
CA ARG A 42 1.25 -9.39 3.73
C ARG A 42 0.32 -8.22 3.42
N ALA A 43 -0.86 -8.25 4.02
CA ALA A 43 -1.92 -7.28 3.72
C ALA A 43 -1.45 -5.84 3.94
N GLU A 44 -0.85 -5.54 5.09
CA GLU A 44 -0.33 -4.21 5.44
C GLU A 44 0.78 -3.73 4.51
N ILE A 45 1.64 -4.65 4.04
CA ILE A 45 2.70 -4.32 3.08
C ILE A 45 2.10 -4.03 1.71
N ARG A 46 1.16 -4.84 1.26
CA ARG A 46 0.45 -4.62 -0.01
C ARG A 46 -0.35 -3.32 0.00
N ASP A 47 -0.93 -2.93 1.13
CA ASP A 47 -1.64 -1.66 1.29
C ASP A 47 -0.66 -0.48 1.20
N ALA A 48 0.46 -0.52 1.93
CA ALA A 48 1.50 0.50 1.87
C ALA A 48 2.09 0.63 0.45
N MET A 49 2.38 -0.48 -0.22
CA MET A 49 2.85 -0.51 -1.61
C MET A 49 1.82 0.08 -2.58
N ALA A 50 0.52 -0.16 -2.35
CA ALA A 50 -0.53 0.41 -3.20
C ALA A 50 -0.60 1.95 -3.07
N TYR A 51 -0.44 2.51 -1.88
CA TYR A 51 -0.28 3.97 -1.71
C TYR A 51 0.90 4.50 -2.52
N LEU A 52 2.08 3.89 -2.39
CA LEU A 52 3.28 4.31 -3.13
C LEU A 52 3.12 4.20 -4.65
N ARG A 53 2.48 3.13 -5.13
CA ARG A 53 2.19 2.94 -6.56
C ARG A 53 1.26 4.03 -7.09
N LEU A 54 0.24 4.45 -6.32
CA LEU A 54 -0.62 5.58 -6.68
C LEU A 54 0.10 6.92 -6.65
N ILE A 55 1.08 7.12 -5.77
CA ILE A 55 1.95 8.30 -5.81
C ILE A 55 2.71 8.35 -7.13
N ARG A 56 3.25 7.20 -7.56
CA ARG A 56 4.01 7.09 -8.81
C ARG A 56 3.13 7.20 -10.06
N SER A 57 1.95 6.60 -10.05
CA SER A 57 1.04 6.54 -11.20
C SER A 57 -0.41 6.64 -10.79
N GLU A 58 -1.10 7.67 -11.26
CA GLU A 58 -2.54 7.85 -11.04
C GLU A 58 -3.39 6.82 -11.78
N ALA A 59 -2.82 6.16 -12.79
CA ALA A 59 -3.50 5.18 -13.63
C ALA A 59 -3.46 3.76 -13.05
N ASP A 60 -2.99 3.57 -11.81
CA ASP A 60 -2.98 2.27 -11.16
C ASP A 60 -4.32 1.97 -10.49
N ASP A 61 -5.28 1.50 -11.27
CA ASP A 61 -6.64 1.20 -10.81
C ASP A 61 -6.66 0.13 -9.71
N LEU A 62 -5.80 -0.89 -9.79
CA LEU A 62 -5.71 -1.93 -8.76
C LEU A 62 -5.22 -1.37 -7.42
N ALA A 63 -4.25 -0.47 -7.47
CA ALA A 63 -3.79 0.21 -6.26
C ALA A 63 -4.87 1.14 -5.69
N PHE A 64 -5.61 1.86 -6.56
CA PHE A 64 -6.73 2.70 -6.15
C PHE A 64 -7.81 1.90 -5.41
N GLU A 65 -8.31 0.83 -6.02
CA GLU A 65 -9.34 -0.03 -5.41
C GLU A 65 -8.90 -0.57 -4.06
N ARG A 66 -7.63 -0.92 -3.94
CA ARG A 66 -7.08 -1.49 -2.72
C ARG A 66 -7.12 -0.50 -1.54
N VAL A 67 -6.81 0.78 -1.76
CA VAL A 67 -6.59 1.73 -0.65
C VAL A 67 -7.63 2.83 -0.53
N VAL A 68 -8.52 3.02 -1.50
CA VAL A 68 -9.54 4.09 -1.46
C VAL A 68 -10.43 4.01 -0.20
N ASN A 69 -10.70 2.81 0.29
CA ASN A 69 -11.47 2.57 1.52
C ASN A 69 -10.66 1.84 2.62
N GLN A 70 -9.33 1.90 2.55
CA GLN A 70 -8.43 1.31 3.54
C GLN A 70 -7.43 2.38 4.04
N PRO A 71 -7.61 2.91 5.28
CA PRO A 71 -8.67 2.68 6.26
C PRO A 71 -10.08 3.03 5.77
N LYS A 72 -11.10 2.59 6.50
CA LYS A 72 -12.51 2.84 6.14
C LYS A 72 -12.81 4.33 6.03
N ARG A 73 -13.31 4.76 4.86
CA ARG A 73 -13.68 6.16 4.55
C ARG A 73 -15.15 6.29 4.10
N GLY A 74 -15.95 5.24 4.27
CA GLY A 74 -17.33 5.20 3.78
C GLY A 74 -17.45 5.00 2.26
N VAL A 75 -16.37 4.60 1.61
CA VAL A 75 -16.34 4.27 0.17
C VAL A 75 -16.64 2.79 0.02
N GLY A 76 -17.91 2.45 -0.22
CA GLY A 76 -18.35 1.07 -0.42
C GLY A 76 -18.25 0.64 -1.89
N ASP A 77 -18.51 -0.66 -2.13
CA ASP A 77 -18.42 -1.29 -3.46
C ASP A 77 -19.29 -0.60 -4.51
N THR A 78 -20.50 -0.13 -4.13
CA THR A 78 -21.37 0.63 -5.03
C THR A 78 -20.75 1.93 -5.52
N THR A 79 -19.97 2.61 -4.68
CA THR A 79 -19.25 3.82 -5.07
C THR A 79 -18.11 3.47 -6.02
N VAL A 80 -17.34 2.43 -5.72
CA VAL A 80 -16.24 1.96 -6.59
C VAL A 80 -16.79 1.51 -7.95
N GLN A 81 -17.89 0.77 -7.99
CA GLN A 81 -18.53 0.36 -9.25
C GLN A 81 -19.00 1.55 -10.09
N LYS A 82 -19.54 2.60 -9.48
CA LYS A 82 -19.88 3.83 -10.22
C LYS A 82 -18.64 4.47 -10.83
N LEU A 83 -17.53 4.51 -10.12
CA LEU A 83 -16.27 5.01 -10.66
C LEU A 83 -15.79 4.19 -11.86
N HIS A 84 -15.92 2.86 -11.81
CA HIS A 84 -15.62 1.99 -12.95
C HIS A 84 -16.48 2.28 -14.18
N VAL A 85 -17.78 2.52 -13.98
CA VAL A 85 -18.68 2.88 -15.10
C VAL A 85 -18.22 4.19 -15.75
N VAL A 86 -17.91 5.19 -14.95
CA VAL A 86 -17.41 6.49 -15.45
C VAL A 86 -16.06 6.33 -16.13
N ALA A 87 -15.12 5.62 -15.52
CA ALA A 87 -13.80 5.39 -16.08
C ALA A 87 -13.88 4.73 -17.47
N ARG A 88 -14.73 3.71 -17.63
CA ARG A 88 -14.96 3.04 -18.91
C ARG A 88 -15.62 3.96 -19.94
N SER A 89 -16.67 4.70 -19.55
CA SER A 89 -17.39 5.58 -20.47
C SER A 89 -16.53 6.73 -21.00
N MET A 90 -15.55 7.17 -20.20
CA MET A 90 -14.65 8.27 -20.53
C MET A 90 -13.26 7.80 -20.98
N ASN A 91 -13.06 6.47 -21.11
CA ASN A 91 -11.78 5.86 -21.43
C ASN A 91 -10.61 6.41 -20.57
N THR A 92 -10.81 6.40 -19.27
CA THR A 92 -9.85 6.94 -18.30
C THR A 92 -9.67 5.99 -17.11
N TYR A 93 -8.79 6.33 -16.17
CA TYR A 93 -8.50 5.55 -14.96
C TYR A 93 -9.37 6.00 -13.77
N LEU A 94 -9.44 5.17 -12.71
CA LEU A 94 -10.32 5.38 -11.55
C LEU A 94 -10.04 6.68 -10.80
N THR A 95 -8.79 7.08 -10.62
CA THR A 95 -8.45 8.34 -9.95
C THR A 95 -9.07 9.53 -10.70
N ARG A 96 -8.96 9.55 -12.03
CA ARG A 96 -9.53 10.60 -12.86
C ARG A 96 -11.06 10.57 -12.86
N ALA A 97 -11.65 9.38 -12.92
CA ALA A 97 -13.09 9.21 -12.79
C ALA A 97 -13.61 9.74 -11.44
N ALA A 98 -12.86 9.49 -10.35
CA ALA A 98 -13.17 10.00 -9.02
C ALA A 98 -13.15 11.54 -8.97
N GLU A 99 -12.16 12.19 -9.55
CA GLU A 99 -12.10 13.66 -9.66
C GLU A 99 -13.32 14.23 -10.39
N ILE A 100 -13.69 13.63 -11.53
CA ILE A 100 -14.85 14.04 -12.33
C ILE A 100 -16.13 13.91 -11.51
N GLU A 101 -16.34 12.77 -10.87
CA GLU A 101 -17.55 12.49 -10.08
C GLU A 101 -17.67 13.38 -8.83
N ILE A 102 -16.55 13.78 -8.24
CA ILE A 102 -16.56 14.76 -7.14
C ILE A 102 -17.02 16.13 -7.65
N ARG A 103 -16.55 16.56 -8.81
CA ARG A 103 -16.88 17.86 -9.42
C ARG A 103 -18.34 17.92 -9.91
N SER A 104 -18.84 16.82 -10.49
CA SER A 104 -20.21 16.73 -11.02
C SER A 104 -21.27 16.46 -9.96
N GLU A 105 -20.87 16.24 -8.69
CA GLU A 105 -21.77 15.95 -7.56
C GLU A 105 -22.63 14.68 -7.70
N ASN A 106 -22.27 13.78 -8.61
CA ASN A 106 -23.04 12.55 -8.87
C ASN A 106 -22.90 11.50 -7.75
N ILE A 107 -21.76 11.49 -7.05
CA ILE A 107 -21.59 10.69 -5.83
C ILE A 107 -22.15 11.47 -4.64
N LYS A 108 -23.04 10.84 -3.88
CA LYS A 108 -23.71 11.46 -2.71
C LYS A 108 -23.33 10.73 -1.43
N GLY A 109 -23.59 11.38 -0.29
CA GLY A 109 -23.46 10.77 1.05
C GLY A 109 -22.00 10.53 1.48
N PRO A 110 -21.80 9.59 2.42
CA PRO A 110 -20.46 9.33 3.01
C PRO A 110 -19.40 8.94 1.98
N GLY A 111 -19.78 8.21 0.92
CA GLY A 111 -18.89 7.83 -0.16
C GLY A 111 -18.27 9.02 -0.88
N ARG A 112 -19.04 10.09 -1.11
CA ARG A 112 -18.50 11.35 -1.71
C ARG A 112 -17.43 11.98 -0.83
N THR A 113 -17.72 12.11 0.46
CA THR A 113 -16.78 12.70 1.42
C THR A 113 -15.49 11.89 1.49
N GLY A 114 -15.62 10.57 1.54
CA GLY A 114 -14.48 9.65 1.59
C GLY A 114 -13.61 9.71 0.33
N VAL A 115 -14.22 9.65 -0.86
CA VAL A 115 -13.50 9.75 -2.13
C VAL A 115 -12.83 11.12 -2.27
N ARG A 116 -13.55 12.20 -1.94
CA ARG A 116 -12.99 13.56 -2.01
C ARG A 116 -11.78 13.74 -1.11
N ARG A 117 -11.89 13.30 0.15
CA ARG A 117 -10.75 13.34 1.09
C ARG A 117 -9.56 12.56 0.55
N PHE A 118 -9.81 11.34 0.08
CA PHE A 118 -8.76 10.48 -0.48
C PHE A 118 -8.04 11.14 -1.66
N ILE A 119 -8.78 11.72 -2.62
CA ILE A 119 -8.17 12.41 -3.78
C ILE A 119 -7.32 13.59 -3.34
N LEU A 120 -7.83 14.44 -2.44
CA LEU A 120 -7.08 15.60 -1.93
C LEU A 120 -5.81 15.20 -1.17
N ASP A 121 -5.88 14.12 -0.38
CA ASP A 121 -4.72 13.59 0.31
C ASP A 121 -3.69 13.06 -0.69
N MET A 122 -4.11 12.32 -1.72
CA MET A 122 -3.23 11.82 -2.78
C MET A 122 -2.54 12.95 -3.57
N GLU A 123 -3.26 14.02 -3.92
CA GLU A 123 -2.69 15.20 -4.58
C GLU A 123 -1.61 15.84 -3.70
N ARG A 124 -1.89 16.02 -2.41
CA ARG A 124 -0.94 16.59 -1.44
C ARG A 124 0.33 15.74 -1.32
N TRP A 125 0.19 14.42 -1.15
CA TRP A 125 1.34 13.52 -1.02
C TRP A 125 2.17 13.45 -2.32
N ARG A 126 1.53 13.51 -3.50
CA ARG A 126 2.27 13.61 -4.77
C ARG A 126 3.08 14.90 -4.87
N ALA A 127 2.52 16.02 -4.44
CA ALA A 127 3.26 17.28 -4.40
C ALA A 127 4.47 17.20 -3.45
N GLN A 128 4.36 16.47 -2.35
CA GLN A 128 5.48 16.24 -1.41
C GLN A 128 6.53 15.26 -1.95
N ALA A 129 6.16 14.35 -2.84
CA ALA A 129 7.07 13.31 -3.36
C ALA A 129 8.30 13.87 -4.09
N GLY A 130 8.24 15.10 -4.60
CA GLY A 130 9.37 15.78 -5.24
C GLY A 130 10.40 16.38 -4.26
N THR A 131 10.05 16.53 -2.99
CA THR A 131 10.86 17.24 -1.98
C THR A 131 11.13 16.42 -0.72
N THR A 132 10.39 15.33 -0.53
CA THR A 132 10.49 14.45 0.65
C THR A 132 11.09 13.11 0.24
N GLU A 133 12.04 12.62 1.02
CA GLU A 133 12.59 11.30 0.81
C GLU A 133 11.49 10.23 0.89
N HIS A 134 11.55 9.25 0.00
CA HIS A 134 10.50 8.26 -0.16
C HIS A 134 10.21 7.40 1.09
N PRO A 135 11.17 7.04 1.98
CA PRO A 135 10.84 6.39 3.25
C PRO A 135 10.02 7.30 4.16
N ARG A 136 10.41 8.58 4.26
CA ARG A 136 9.67 9.57 5.06
C ARG A 136 8.30 9.87 4.48
N LEU A 137 8.17 9.90 3.15
CA LEU A 137 6.88 10.06 2.49
C LEU A 137 5.93 8.92 2.84
N LEU A 138 6.40 7.67 2.89
CA LEU A 138 5.56 6.55 3.30
C LEU A 138 5.09 6.69 4.76
N GLU A 139 5.97 7.09 5.68
CA GLU A 139 5.57 7.35 7.07
C GLU A 139 4.45 8.39 7.16
N ILE A 140 4.59 9.52 6.44
CA ILE A 140 3.57 10.58 6.37
C ILE A 140 2.25 10.02 5.83
N ILE A 141 2.28 9.25 4.76
CA ILE A 141 1.09 8.65 4.16
C ILE A 141 0.38 7.72 5.15
N LEU A 142 1.12 6.84 5.83
CA LEU A 142 0.56 5.88 6.78
C LEU A 142 -0.06 6.58 8.00
N GLU A 143 0.54 7.67 8.46
CA GLU A 143 0.05 8.48 9.58
C GLU A 143 -1.17 9.30 9.17
N GLU A 144 -1.06 10.14 8.13
CA GLU A 144 -2.13 11.06 7.70
C GLU A 144 -3.35 10.36 7.10
N SER A 145 -3.17 9.19 6.49
CA SER A 145 -4.29 8.36 6.03
C SER A 145 -5.10 7.75 7.16
N GLY A 146 -4.55 7.72 8.40
CA GLY A 146 -5.09 7.03 9.55
C GLY A 146 -4.81 5.52 9.53
N TYR A 147 -3.89 5.04 8.67
CA TYR A 147 -3.58 3.61 8.58
C TYR A 147 -2.89 3.09 9.84
N THR A 148 -1.94 3.87 10.37
CA THR A 148 -1.24 3.56 11.63
C THR A 148 -2.23 3.53 12.79
N ASP A 149 -3.13 4.52 12.90
CA ASP A 149 -4.15 4.58 13.95
C ASP A 149 -5.12 3.38 13.88
N MET A 150 -5.52 3.00 12.67
CA MET A 150 -6.37 1.82 12.46
C MET A 150 -5.69 0.55 13.00
N LEU A 151 -4.41 0.35 12.73
CA LEU A 151 -3.67 -0.80 13.26
C LEU A 151 -3.46 -0.72 14.77
N GLN A 152 -3.20 0.46 15.32
CA GLN A 152 -3.05 0.65 16.77
C GLN A 152 -4.37 0.40 17.53
N ALA A 153 -5.50 0.75 16.92
CA ALA A 153 -6.83 0.48 17.48
C ALA A 153 -7.25 -0.99 17.37
N ASP A 154 -6.60 -1.77 16.51
CA ASP A 154 -6.87 -3.22 16.36
C ASP A 154 -6.33 -3.98 17.57
N LYS A 155 -7.23 -4.61 18.32
CA LYS A 155 -6.90 -5.41 19.53
C LYS A 155 -6.42 -6.84 19.21
N SER A 156 -6.27 -7.18 17.93
CA SER A 156 -5.79 -8.51 17.55
C SER A 156 -4.32 -8.72 17.95
N PRO A 157 -3.93 -9.95 18.28
CA PRO A 157 -2.52 -10.26 18.60
C PRO A 157 -1.55 -9.92 17.47
N GLN A 158 -2.03 -9.80 16.23
CA GLN A 158 -1.23 -9.51 15.04
C GLN A 158 -0.97 -8.02 14.83
N SER A 159 -1.69 -7.13 15.52
CA SER A 159 -1.60 -5.68 15.32
C SER A 159 -0.17 -5.16 15.46
N GLN A 160 0.50 -5.50 16.54
CA GLN A 160 1.89 -5.09 16.78
C GLN A 160 2.83 -5.62 15.68
N THR A 161 2.65 -6.87 15.26
CA THR A 161 3.45 -7.47 14.18
C THR A 161 3.27 -6.72 12.85
N ARG A 162 2.05 -6.29 12.52
CA ARG A 162 1.76 -5.48 11.32
C ARG A 162 2.45 -4.12 11.38
N LEU A 163 2.43 -3.45 12.53
CA LEU A 163 3.15 -2.18 12.72
C LEU A 163 4.67 -2.36 12.57
N ASP A 164 5.23 -3.44 13.10
CA ASP A 164 6.67 -3.73 12.96
C ASP A 164 7.04 -4.09 11.51
N ASN A 165 6.16 -4.76 10.78
CA ASN A 165 6.33 -5.01 9.34
C ASN A 165 6.36 -3.68 8.53
N LEU A 166 5.50 -2.71 8.85
CA LEU A 166 5.53 -1.40 8.18
C LEU A 166 6.81 -0.63 8.49
N LYS A 167 7.29 -0.65 9.74
CA LYS A 167 8.60 -0.07 10.08
C LYS A 167 9.74 -0.71 9.31
N GLU A 168 9.70 -2.03 9.14
CA GLU A 168 10.70 -2.73 8.36
C GLU A 168 10.62 -2.38 6.87
N LEU A 169 9.41 -2.19 6.32
CA LEU A 169 9.25 -1.70 4.95
C LEU A 169 9.89 -0.32 4.76
N VAL A 170 9.64 0.62 5.68
CA VAL A 170 10.24 1.96 5.66
C VAL A 170 11.78 1.88 5.69
N ARG A 171 12.33 1.03 6.56
CA ARG A 171 13.79 0.80 6.62
C ARG A 171 14.33 0.23 5.31
N ALA A 172 13.62 -0.73 4.72
CA ALA A 172 14.00 -1.33 3.45
C ALA A 172 14.08 -0.31 2.31
N MET A 173 13.13 0.63 2.28
CA MET A 173 13.12 1.69 1.29
C MET A 173 14.39 2.54 1.32
N GLY A 174 14.98 2.76 2.50
CA GLY A 174 16.23 3.51 2.66
C GLY A 174 17.46 2.89 1.98
N ALA A 175 17.39 1.64 1.52
CA ALA A 175 18.43 1.00 0.73
C ALA A 175 18.39 1.36 -0.77
N PHE A 176 17.39 2.11 -1.21
CA PHE A 176 17.18 2.52 -2.60
C PHE A 176 17.28 4.03 -2.72
N ASP A 177 17.86 4.52 -3.81
CA ASP A 177 18.06 5.96 -4.02
C ASP A 177 16.76 6.70 -4.35
N THR A 178 15.79 6.01 -4.93
CA THR A 178 14.52 6.60 -5.36
C THR A 178 13.33 5.68 -5.14
N LEU A 179 12.13 6.26 -5.06
CA LEU A 179 10.87 5.49 -5.04
C LEU A 179 10.73 4.58 -6.27
N ASN A 180 11.17 5.04 -7.44
CA ASN A 180 11.11 4.23 -8.66
C ASN A 180 12.05 3.02 -8.64
N ALA A 181 13.19 3.14 -7.99
CA ALA A 181 14.13 2.02 -7.83
C ALA A 181 13.60 1.00 -6.80
N PHE A 182 12.79 1.44 -5.85
CA PHE A 182 12.17 0.58 -4.85
C PHE A 182 10.96 -0.19 -5.40
N LEU A 183 10.12 0.43 -6.25
CA LEU A 183 8.89 -0.15 -6.83
C LEU A 183 9.15 -1.02 -8.06
#